data_a8c9273750f22c4497e0246f272122dc
#
_entry.id   a8c9273750f22c4497e0246f272122dc
#
_cell.length_a   1.000
_cell.length_b   1.000
_cell.length_c   1.000
_cell.angle_alpha   90.00
_cell.angle_beta   90.00
_cell.angle_gamma   90.00
#
_symmetry.space_group_name_H-M   'P 1'
#
loop_
_entity.id
_entity.type
_entity.pdbx_description
1 polymer ?
#
loop_
_entity_poly.entity_id
_entity_poly.type
_entity_poly.pdbx_seq_one_letter_code
_entity_poly.pdbx_strand_id
1 'polypeptide(L)'
;MLEKIKNFIFNHFDFKFYSVTWIALITGLAIIPCLMYLPQKYGYENGLLESIQMVILFGILIMCLTSKVNKRFFRFAALALTIIMIREVNCGRTLFFHIPGTENSFYSWKQIKYGYLVHPIYGTYIGLIGLSFLCRKIYIDLWNMIKNIKLPVWNLLFMSLASFCGAIAEKATNNNFIFEEGFELLFYVALAGIVYLYSRHENFAIEQKNEI
;
A
#
# COMPACT_ATOMS: atom_id res chain seq x y z
N MET A 1 3.52 -7.95 -36.85
CA MET A 1 4.00 -7.20 -35.65
C MET A 1 2.85 -6.83 -34.71
N LEU A 2 1.79 -6.22 -35.20
CA LEU A 2 0.58 -5.85 -34.40
C LEU A 2 -0.08 -7.03 -33.69
N GLU A 3 -0.25 -8.19 -34.33
CA GLU A 3 -0.83 -9.39 -33.69
C GLU A 3 0.02 -9.93 -32.55
N LYS A 4 1.36 -9.89 -32.66
CA LYS A 4 2.25 -10.30 -31.57
C LYS A 4 2.12 -9.38 -30.35
N ILE A 5 2.00 -8.08 -30.58
CA ILE A 5 1.80 -7.08 -29.52
C ILE A 5 0.42 -7.29 -28.87
N LYS A 6 -0.63 -7.46 -29.67
CA LYS A 6 -1.99 -7.73 -29.18
C LYS A 6 -2.01 -8.99 -28.31
N ASN A 7 -1.44 -10.09 -28.80
CA ASN A 7 -1.38 -11.35 -28.04
C ASN A 7 -0.55 -11.21 -26.76
N PHE A 8 0.55 -10.46 -26.77
CA PHE A 8 1.32 -10.17 -25.57
C PHE A 8 0.48 -9.42 -24.53
N ILE A 9 -0.22 -8.36 -24.94
CA ILE A 9 -1.04 -7.55 -24.05
C ILE A 9 -2.15 -8.39 -23.44
N PHE A 10 -2.93 -9.11 -24.22
CA PHE A 10 -4.06 -9.91 -23.72
C PHE A 10 -3.63 -11.13 -22.90
N ASN A 11 -2.40 -11.61 -23.05
CA ASN A 11 -1.87 -12.71 -22.25
C ASN A 11 -1.33 -12.26 -20.90
N HIS A 12 -0.83 -11.02 -20.78
CA HIS A 12 -0.18 -10.55 -19.55
C HIS A 12 -1.04 -9.56 -18.75
N PHE A 13 -2.08 -8.98 -19.35
CA PHE A 13 -2.89 -7.96 -18.70
C PHE A 13 -4.36 -8.38 -18.62
N ASP A 14 -4.96 -8.14 -17.48
CA ASP A 14 -6.38 -8.32 -17.24
C ASP A 14 -7.10 -6.96 -17.20
N PHE A 15 -7.96 -6.75 -18.19
CA PHE A 15 -8.76 -5.53 -18.33
C PHE A 15 -10.15 -5.66 -17.70
N LYS A 16 -10.43 -6.74 -17.00
CA LYS A 16 -11.72 -6.95 -16.36
C LYS A 16 -11.91 -6.01 -15.18
N PHE A 17 -13.09 -5.43 -15.07
CA PHE A 17 -13.52 -4.69 -13.88
C PHE A 17 -14.06 -5.65 -12.84
N TYR A 18 -13.34 -5.75 -11.72
CA TYR A 18 -13.75 -6.52 -10.55
C TYR A 18 -14.51 -5.61 -9.56
N SER A 19 -15.21 -6.21 -8.60
CA SER A 19 -15.90 -5.44 -7.55
C SER A 19 -14.94 -4.52 -6.79
N VAL A 20 -13.73 -4.99 -6.50
CA VAL A 20 -12.68 -4.19 -5.85
C VAL A 20 -12.16 -3.04 -6.73
N THR A 21 -12.20 -3.20 -8.05
CA THR A 21 -11.85 -2.14 -9.01
C THR A 21 -12.89 -1.02 -9.00
N TRP A 22 -14.18 -1.38 -8.91
CA TRP A 22 -15.25 -0.41 -8.74
C TRP A 22 -15.12 0.39 -7.44
N ILE A 23 -14.74 -0.26 -6.34
CA ILE A 23 -14.46 0.44 -5.08
C ILE A 23 -13.34 1.48 -5.27
N ALA A 24 -12.23 1.09 -5.89
CA ALA A 24 -11.13 2.02 -6.17
C ALA A 24 -11.56 3.19 -7.08
N LEU A 25 -12.35 2.92 -8.12
CA LEU A 25 -12.89 3.96 -9.01
C LEU A 25 -13.80 4.94 -8.26
N ILE A 26 -14.76 4.42 -7.49
CA ILE A 26 -15.67 5.25 -6.71
C ILE A 26 -14.90 6.09 -5.69
N THR A 27 -13.91 5.50 -5.01
CA THR A 27 -13.03 6.23 -4.09
C THR A 27 -12.29 7.35 -4.82
N GLY A 28 -11.69 7.08 -5.98
CA GLY A 28 -10.98 8.09 -6.78
C GLY A 28 -11.90 9.23 -7.26
N LEU A 29 -13.11 8.92 -7.67
CA LEU A 29 -14.10 9.94 -8.07
C LEU A 29 -14.62 10.75 -6.89
N ALA A 30 -14.74 10.15 -5.71
CA ALA A 30 -15.25 10.81 -4.51
C ALA A 30 -14.16 11.66 -3.81
N ILE A 31 -12.90 11.27 -3.89
CA ILE A 31 -11.80 11.97 -3.23
C ILE A 31 -11.73 13.43 -3.65
N ILE A 32 -11.69 13.74 -4.93
CA ILE A 32 -11.49 15.11 -5.42
C ILE A 32 -12.53 16.09 -4.85
N PRO A 33 -13.84 15.86 -5.01
CA PRO A 33 -14.84 16.76 -4.42
C PRO A 33 -14.80 16.75 -2.88
N CYS A 34 -14.57 15.59 -2.24
CA CYS A 34 -14.48 15.52 -0.78
C CYS A 34 -13.35 16.39 -0.24
N LEU A 35 -12.15 16.30 -0.84
CA LEU A 35 -10.98 17.06 -0.39
C LEU A 35 -11.14 18.58 -0.58
N MET A 36 -11.97 19.03 -1.52
CA MET A 36 -12.25 20.45 -1.71
C MET A 36 -13.11 21.06 -0.58
N TYR A 37 -13.92 20.24 0.07
CA TYR A 37 -14.87 20.69 1.11
C TYR A 37 -14.48 20.27 2.53
N LEU A 38 -13.59 19.32 2.69
CA LEU A 38 -13.17 18.85 4.00
C LEU A 38 -12.22 19.86 4.68
N PRO A 39 -12.38 20.09 6.00
CA PRO A 39 -11.43 20.88 6.78
C PRO A 39 -10.03 20.27 6.76
N GLN A 40 -9.00 21.11 6.69
CA GLN A 40 -7.58 20.71 6.66
C GLN A 40 -7.17 19.76 7.80
N LYS A 41 -7.79 19.89 8.96
CA LYS A 41 -7.54 19.05 10.13
C LYS A 41 -7.74 17.54 9.90
N TYR A 42 -8.51 17.15 8.89
CA TYR A 42 -8.72 15.74 8.55
C TYR A 42 -7.52 15.11 7.83
N GLY A 43 -6.64 15.94 7.25
CA GLY A 43 -5.37 15.52 6.64
C GLY A 43 -4.17 15.69 7.58
N TYR A 44 -4.34 16.06 8.84
CA TYR A 44 -3.24 16.11 9.80
C TYR A 44 -2.78 14.71 10.21
N GLU A 45 -1.53 14.60 10.66
CA GLU A 45 -0.99 13.37 11.27
C GLU A 45 -1.93 12.92 12.42
N ASN A 46 -2.31 11.66 12.46
CA ASN A 46 -3.41 11.08 13.26
C ASN A 46 -4.81 11.65 12.95
N GLY A 47 -4.99 12.29 11.81
CA GLY A 47 -6.29 12.75 11.33
C GLY A 47 -7.20 11.60 10.89
N LEU A 48 -8.39 11.99 10.41
CA LEU A 48 -9.39 11.00 9.97
C LEU A 48 -8.89 10.17 8.78
N LEU A 49 -8.22 10.81 7.81
CA LEU A 49 -7.77 10.13 6.59
C LEU A 49 -6.69 9.08 6.92
N GLU A 50 -5.67 9.44 7.70
CA GLU A 50 -4.63 8.51 8.15
C GLU A 50 -5.23 7.35 8.98
N SER A 51 -6.21 7.64 9.85
CA SER A 51 -6.91 6.59 10.60
C SER A 51 -7.62 5.60 9.69
N ILE A 52 -8.28 6.07 8.62
CA ILE A 52 -8.93 5.20 7.62
C ILE A 52 -7.87 4.38 6.86
N GLN A 53 -6.76 4.99 6.47
CA GLN A 53 -5.64 4.30 5.81
C GLN A 53 -5.09 3.17 6.68
N MET A 54 -4.90 3.42 7.97
CA MET A 54 -4.45 2.40 8.93
C MET A 54 -5.43 1.23 9.06
N VAL A 55 -6.74 1.51 9.06
CA VAL A 55 -7.78 0.46 9.04
C VAL A 55 -7.71 -0.38 7.76
N ILE A 56 -7.50 0.27 6.60
CA ILE A 56 -7.33 -0.42 5.32
C ILE A 56 -6.06 -1.28 5.33
N LEU A 57 -4.92 -0.73 5.78
CA LEU A 57 -3.66 -1.45 5.89
C LEU A 57 -3.78 -2.68 6.82
N PHE A 58 -4.50 -2.53 7.94
CA PHE A 58 -4.79 -3.65 8.82
C PHE A 58 -5.67 -4.71 8.15
N GLY A 59 -6.66 -4.29 7.36
CA GLY A 59 -7.46 -5.18 6.52
C GLY A 59 -6.61 -5.93 5.48
N ILE A 60 -5.67 -5.24 4.83
CA ILE A 60 -4.71 -5.86 3.90
C ILE A 60 -3.83 -6.88 4.63
N LEU A 61 -3.35 -6.56 5.83
CA LEU A 61 -2.56 -7.47 6.67
C LEU A 61 -3.33 -8.76 6.96
N ILE A 62 -4.59 -8.65 7.37
CA ILE A 62 -5.46 -9.83 7.60
C ILE A 62 -5.64 -10.62 6.32
N MET A 63 -5.87 -9.97 5.17
CA MET A 63 -5.99 -10.65 3.88
C MET A 63 -4.73 -11.41 3.51
N CYS A 64 -3.55 -10.85 3.74
CA CYS A 64 -2.27 -11.52 3.51
C CYS A 64 -2.10 -12.74 4.42
N LEU A 65 -2.37 -12.61 5.72
CA LEU A 65 -2.22 -13.69 6.70
C LEU A 65 -3.21 -14.85 6.45
N THR A 66 -4.41 -14.52 5.99
CA THR A 66 -5.50 -15.49 5.73
C THR A 66 -5.61 -15.86 4.25
N SER A 67 -4.56 -15.62 3.47
CA SER A 67 -4.56 -15.93 2.03
C SER A 67 -4.89 -17.39 1.75
N LYS A 68 -5.75 -17.62 0.77
CA LYS A 68 -6.12 -18.97 0.29
C LYS A 68 -5.16 -19.49 -0.77
N VAL A 69 -4.67 -18.58 -1.61
CA VAL A 69 -3.73 -18.87 -2.72
C VAL A 69 -2.42 -18.12 -2.51
N ASN A 70 -1.35 -18.57 -3.15
CA ASN A 70 -0.02 -17.95 -3.07
C ASN A 70 0.46 -17.71 -1.62
N LYS A 71 0.14 -18.62 -0.69
CA LYS A 71 0.28 -18.47 0.77
C LYS A 71 1.70 -18.05 1.20
N ARG A 72 2.73 -18.63 0.57
CA ARG A 72 4.12 -18.35 0.93
C ARG A 72 4.48 -16.89 0.66
N PHE A 73 4.12 -16.39 -0.52
CA PHE A 73 4.33 -14.99 -0.90
C PHE A 73 3.55 -14.06 0.03
N PHE A 74 2.26 -14.33 0.29
CA PHE A 74 1.45 -13.43 1.11
C PHE A 74 1.82 -13.43 2.59
N ARG A 75 2.33 -14.51 3.15
CA ARG A 75 2.92 -14.48 4.50
C ARG A 75 4.14 -13.56 4.57
N PHE A 76 4.95 -13.53 3.52
CA PHE A 76 6.03 -12.57 3.42
C PHE A 76 5.52 -11.15 3.19
N ALA A 77 4.52 -10.96 2.32
CA ALA A 77 3.90 -9.67 2.08
C ALA A 77 3.27 -9.08 3.35
N ALA A 78 2.67 -9.91 4.21
CA ALA A 78 2.20 -9.49 5.53
C ALA A 78 3.33 -8.91 6.39
N LEU A 79 4.50 -9.54 6.39
CA LEU A 79 5.67 -9.03 7.10
C LEU A 79 6.18 -7.72 6.48
N ALA A 80 6.25 -7.65 5.15
CA ALA A 80 6.68 -6.43 4.46
C ALA A 80 5.70 -5.26 4.67
N LEU A 81 4.39 -5.54 4.77
CA LEU A 81 3.35 -4.53 5.02
C LEU A 81 3.54 -3.82 6.36
N THR A 82 4.10 -4.50 7.37
CA THR A 82 4.39 -3.86 8.66
C THR A 82 5.40 -2.73 8.55
N ILE A 83 6.28 -2.74 7.52
CA ILE A 83 7.19 -1.61 7.24
C ILE A 83 6.37 -0.36 6.90
N ILE A 84 5.37 -0.51 6.05
CA ILE A 84 4.48 0.58 5.64
C ILE A 84 3.70 1.07 6.85
N MET A 85 3.10 0.17 7.63
CA MET A 85 2.33 0.54 8.83
C MET A 85 3.18 1.27 9.88
N ILE A 86 4.43 0.86 10.10
CA ILE A 86 5.36 1.54 11.01
C ILE A 86 5.72 2.93 10.46
N ARG A 87 5.87 3.07 9.13
CA ARG A 87 6.13 4.36 8.48
C ARG A 87 4.96 5.32 8.68
N GLU A 88 3.73 4.88 8.46
CA GLU A 88 2.53 5.71 8.60
C GLU A 88 2.41 6.31 10.02
N VAL A 89 2.64 5.53 11.05
CA VAL A 89 2.65 6.05 12.43
C VAL A 89 4.00 6.69 12.80
N ASN A 90 4.85 7.00 11.83
CA ASN A 90 6.17 7.60 12.01
C ASN A 90 6.95 6.91 13.16
N CYS A 91 7.04 5.57 13.12
CA CYS A 91 7.62 4.73 14.17
C CYS A 91 7.01 4.99 15.57
N GLY A 92 5.75 5.37 15.64
CA GLY A 92 5.02 5.67 16.87
C GLY A 92 5.17 7.11 17.37
N ARG A 93 5.91 7.97 16.68
CA ARG A 93 6.08 9.37 17.06
C ARG A 93 4.76 10.12 17.13
N THR A 94 3.93 9.94 16.10
CA THR A 94 2.62 10.60 15.99
C THR A 94 1.63 10.13 17.04
N LEU A 95 1.79 8.90 17.55
CA LEU A 95 0.90 8.33 18.56
C LEU A 95 1.26 8.76 19.99
N PHE A 96 2.57 8.92 20.31
CA PHE A 96 3.02 9.02 21.71
C PHE A 96 3.71 10.33 22.05
N PHE A 97 4.11 11.15 21.07
CA PHE A 97 5.00 12.29 21.32
C PHE A 97 4.44 13.60 20.76
N HIS A 98 3.14 13.82 20.94
CA HIS A 98 2.46 15.06 20.59
C HIS A 98 2.89 16.22 21.54
N ILE A 99 3.07 17.44 21.01
CA ILE A 99 3.37 18.62 21.79
C ILE A 99 2.07 19.19 22.35
N PRO A 100 1.89 19.26 23.70
CA PRO A 100 0.68 19.78 24.30
C PRO A 100 0.38 21.22 23.84
N GLY A 101 -0.89 21.49 23.53
CA GLY A 101 -1.35 22.82 23.10
C GLY A 101 -1.15 23.14 21.61
N THR A 102 -0.68 22.20 20.82
CA THR A 102 -0.58 22.33 19.34
C THR A 102 -1.54 21.36 18.65
N GLU A 103 -2.03 21.70 17.45
CA GLU A 103 -2.97 20.84 16.70
C GLU A 103 -2.25 19.73 15.92
N ASN A 104 -1.07 20.00 15.37
CA ASN A 104 -0.34 19.05 14.51
C ASN A 104 1.17 19.22 14.65
N SER A 105 1.67 19.15 15.90
CA SER A 105 3.11 19.24 16.15
C SER A 105 3.57 18.14 17.08
N PHE A 106 4.72 17.55 16.75
CA PHE A 106 5.28 16.40 17.46
C PHE A 106 6.75 16.68 17.81
N TYR A 107 7.18 16.14 18.95
CA TYR A 107 8.59 16.21 19.33
C TYR A 107 9.47 15.57 18.26
N SER A 108 10.58 16.19 17.94
CA SER A 108 11.57 15.59 17.04
C SER A 108 12.28 14.41 17.72
N TRP A 109 12.78 13.45 16.96
CA TRP A 109 13.53 12.32 17.52
C TRP A 109 14.74 12.74 18.36
N LYS A 110 15.32 13.92 18.10
CA LYS A 110 16.42 14.47 18.88
C LYS A 110 16.01 14.94 20.28
N GLN A 111 14.74 15.27 20.46
CA GLN A 111 14.18 15.73 21.75
C GLN A 111 13.63 14.57 22.60
N ILE A 112 13.45 13.40 22.00
CA ILE A 112 12.92 12.22 22.66
C ILE A 112 14.07 11.39 23.23
N LYS A 113 13.93 10.97 24.51
CA LYS A 113 14.91 10.07 25.14
C LYS A 113 15.04 8.77 24.31
N TYR A 114 16.26 8.43 23.92
CA TYR A 114 16.60 7.31 23.04
C TYR A 114 16.05 7.41 21.61
N GLY A 115 15.54 8.57 21.18
CA GLY A 115 15.01 8.77 19.82
C GLY A 115 16.04 8.52 18.70
N TYR A 116 17.34 8.67 18.99
CA TYR A 116 18.45 8.37 18.07
C TYR A 116 18.53 6.88 17.67
N LEU A 117 17.95 5.97 18.46
CA LEU A 117 17.93 4.53 18.15
C LEU A 117 16.82 4.14 17.17
N VAL A 118 15.81 4.97 16.99
CA VAL A 118 14.63 4.61 16.17
C VAL A 118 15.00 4.32 14.73
N HIS A 119 15.76 5.22 14.09
CA HIS A 119 16.16 5.01 12.70
C HIS A 119 17.09 3.79 12.49
N PRO A 120 18.12 3.57 13.32
CA PRO A 120 18.92 2.34 13.25
C PRO A 120 18.10 1.06 13.45
N ILE A 121 17.17 1.03 14.42
CA ILE A 121 16.31 -0.13 14.67
C ILE A 121 15.40 -0.38 13.47
N TYR A 122 14.73 0.67 12.97
CA TYR A 122 13.87 0.57 11.80
C TYR A 122 14.64 0.14 10.55
N GLY A 123 15.81 0.73 10.31
CA GLY A 123 16.70 0.33 9.21
C GLY A 123 17.14 -1.15 9.31
N THR A 124 17.50 -1.60 10.51
CA THR A 124 17.83 -3.01 10.76
C THR A 124 16.62 -3.92 10.47
N TYR A 125 15.43 -3.53 10.90
CA TYR A 125 14.20 -4.26 10.64
C TYR A 125 13.94 -4.42 9.14
N ILE A 126 14.05 -3.32 8.36
CA ILE A 126 13.93 -3.37 6.89
C ILE A 126 14.99 -4.28 6.28
N GLY A 127 16.23 -4.19 6.76
CA GLY A 127 17.34 -5.04 6.30
C GLY A 127 17.07 -6.53 6.54
N LEU A 128 16.54 -6.89 7.71
CA LEU A 128 16.18 -8.28 8.03
C LEU A 128 15.03 -8.80 7.14
N ILE A 129 14.05 -7.98 6.83
CA ILE A 129 12.97 -8.34 5.89
C ILE A 129 13.54 -8.53 4.48
N GLY A 130 14.40 -7.62 4.01
CA GLY A 130 15.10 -7.75 2.72
C GLY A 130 15.95 -9.01 2.64
N LEU A 131 16.72 -9.33 3.70
CA LEU A 131 17.48 -10.56 3.80
C LEU A 131 16.55 -11.79 3.77
N SER A 132 15.43 -11.76 4.49
CA SER A 132 14.43 -12.84 4.47
C SER A 132 13.84 -13.05 3.07
N PHE A 133 13.63 -11.98 2.29
CA PHE A 133 13.18 -12.05 0.90
C PHE A 133 14.17 -12.86 0.04
N LEU A 134 15.45 -12.59 0.19
CA LEU A 134 16.51 -13.26 -0.55
C LEU A 134 16.72 -14.71 -0.07
N CYS A 135 16.91 -14.90 1.25
CA CYS A 135 17.21 -16.21 1.83
C CYS A 135 16.08 -17.23 1.62
N ARG A 136 14.83 -16.76 1.72
CA ARG A 136 13.65 -17.60 1.48
C ARG A 136 13.26 -17.70 0.00
N LYS A 137 14.04 -17.09 -0.88
CA LYS A 137 13.80 -17.09 -2.34
C LYS A 137 12.38 -16.63 -2.73
N ILE A 138 11.82 -15.68 -1.99
CA ILE A 138 10.47 -15.13 -2.25
C ILE A 138 10.41 -14.42 -3.60
N TYR A 139 11.53 -13.90 -4.08
CA TYR A 139 11.65 -13.32 -5.43
C TYR A 139 11.26 -14.31 -6.54
N ILE A 140 11.45 -15.63 -6.31
CA ILE A 140 11.03 -16.66 -7.28
C ILE A 140 9.50 -16.72 -7.32
N ASP A 141 8.83 -16.69 -6.15
CA ASP A 141 7.37 -16.69 -6.08
C ASP A 141 6.81 -15.45 -6.77
N LEU A 142 7.37 -14.27 -6.48
CA LEU A 142 7.01 -13.02 -7.14
C LEU A 142 7.19 -13.08 -8.66
N TRP A 143 8.33 -13.61 -9.11
CA TRP A 143 8.62 -13.74 -10.52
C TRP A 143 7.64 -14.70 -11.23
N ASN A 144 7.31 -15.80 -10.57
CA ASN A 144 6.31 -16.76 -11.07
C ASN A 144 4.91 -16.13 -11.13
N MET A 145 4.54 -15.31 -10.13
CA MET A 145 3.28 -14.58 -10.17
C MET A 145 3.25 -13.61 -11.36
N ILE A 146 4.30 -12.82 -11.57
CA ILE A 146 4.37 -11.85 -12.69
C ILE A 146 4.32 -12.55 -14.05
N LYS A 147 4.93 -13.73 -14.18
CA LYS A 147 4.95 -14.48 -15.45
C LYS A 147 3.67 -15.23 -15.76
N ASN A 148 3.05 -15.80 -14.74
CA ASN A 148 1.98 -16.78 -14.92
C ASN A 148 0.59 -16.23 -14.61
N ILE A 149 0.49 -15.06 -14.00
CA ILE A 149 -0.77 -14.44 -13.64
C ILE A 149 -0.91 -13.10 -14.36
N LYS A 150 -2.09 -12.85 -14.92
CA LYS A 150 -2.38 -11.57 -15.57
C LYS A 150 -2.41 -10.44 -14.55
N LEU A 151 -1.86 -9.29 -14.93
CA LEU A 151 -1.81 -8.09 -14.10
C LEU A 151 -3.16 -7.33 -14.19
N PRO A 152 -3.81 -7.00 -13.06
CA PRO A 152 -5.06 -6.25 -13.04
C PRO A 152 -4.82 -4.77 -13.37
N VAL A 153 -4.98 -4.43 -14.64
CA VAL A 153 -4.59 -3.12 -15.20
C VAL A 153 -5.20 -1.95 -14.43
N TRP A 154 -6.49 -2.02 -14.16
CA TRP A 154 -7.20 -0.90 -13.56
C TRP A 154 -6.76 -0.58 -12.13
N ASN A 155 -6.57 -1.59 -11.30
CA ASN A 155 -6.10 -1.39 -9.94
C ASN A 155 -4.64 -0.86 -9.93
N LEU A 156 -3.78 -1.36 -10.82
CA LEU A 156 -2.43 -0.84 -10.99
C LEU A 156 -2.43 0.60 -11.49
N LEU A 157 -3.34 0.95 -12.42
CA LEU A 157 -3.50 2.31 -12.92
C LEU A 157 -3.92 3.27 -11.80
N PHE A 158 -4.93 2.91 -11.00
CA PHE A 158 -5.37 3.74 -9.87
C PHE A 158 -4.26 3.90 -8.84
N MET A 159 -3.51 2.86 -8.54
CA MET A 159 -2.38 2.92 -7.62
C MET A 159 -1.28 3.85 -8.16
N SER A 160 -0.96 3.75 -9.45
CA SER A 160 0.05 4.61 -10.09
C SER A 160 -0.38 6.07 -10.16
N LEU A 161 -1.65 6.33 -10.53
CA LEU A 161 -2.21 7.68 -10.56
C LEU A 161 -2.25 8.29 -9.15
N ALA A 162 -2.66 7.53 -8.15
CA ALA A 162 -2.68 7.98 -6.76
C ALA A 162 -1.27 8.37 -6.27
N SER A 163 -0.25 7.53 -6.52
CA SER A 163 1.14 7.84 -6.19
C SER A 163 1.65 9.11 -6.89
N PHE A 164 1.32 9.26 -8.18
CA PHE A 164 1.75 10.42 -8.96
C PHE A 164 1.07 11.71 -8.47
N CYS A 165 -0.24 11.67 -8.26
CA CYS A 165 -1.00 12.83 -7.76
C CYS A 165 -0.61 13.18 -6.33
N GLY A 166 -0.36 12.20 -5.45
CA GLY A 166 0.14 12.41 -4.09
C GLY A 166 1.50 13.12 -4.10
N ALA A 167 2.45 12.63 -4.90
CA ALA A 167 3.77 13.28 -5.03
C ALA A 167 3.71 14.71 -5.60
N ILE A 168 2.72 15.02 -6.45
CA ILE A 168 2.47 16.39 -6.92
C ILE A 168 1.87 17.22 -5.77
N ALA A 169 0.90 16.68 -5.05
CA ALA A 169 0.24 17.37 -3.94
C ALA A 169 1.24 17.76 -2.86
N GLU A 170 2.13 16.85 -2.45
CA GLU A 170 3.21 17.12 -1.50
C GLU A 170 4.09 18.31 -1.92
N LYS A 171 4.45 18.39 -3.21
CA LYS A 171 5.38 19.41 -3.71
C LYS A 171 4.72 20.73 -4.09
N ALA A 172 3.48 20.68 -4.62
CA ALA A 172 2.83 21.83 -5.24
C ALA A 172 1.99 22.67 -4.26
N THR A 173 1.57 22.10 -3.14
CA THR A 173 0.51 22.69 -2.32
C THR A 173 0.97 23.26 -0.98
N ASN A 174 2.28 23.52 -0.77
CA ASN A 174 2.80 24.19 0.44
C ASN A 174 1.93 23.89 1.70
N ASN A 175 1.95 22.64 2.20
CA ASN A 175 1.21 22.18 3.38
C ASN A 175 -0.29 21.85 3.18
N ASN A 176 -0.72 21.48 1.99
CA ASN A 176 -2.09 20.99 1.80
C ASN A 176 -2.15 19.46 2.05
N PHE A 177 -1.95 19.06 3.31
CA PHE A 177 -1.90 17.67 3.77
C PHE A 177 -3.13 16.86 3.34
N ILE A 178 -4.29 17.52 3.22
CA ILE A 178 -5.53 16.80 2.90
C ILE A 178 -5.53 16.16 1.51
N PHE A 179 -4.89 16.80 0.51
CA PHE A 179 -4.80 16.22 -0.83
C PHE A 179 -3.79 15.07 -0.87
N GLU A 180 -2.65 15.21 -0.20
CA GLU A 180 -1.65 14.16 -0.06
C GLU A 180 -2.29 12.91 0.56
N GLU A 181 -2.89 13.05 1.73
CA GLU A 181 -3.56 11.98 2.46
C GLU A 181 -4.72 11.36 1.67
N GLY A 182 -5.47 12.18 0.92
CA GLY A 182 -6.55 11.68 0.07
C GLY A 182 -6.04 10.77 -1.06
N PHE A 183 -4.95 11.15 -1.71
CA PHE A 183 -4.34 10.30 -2.76
C PHE A 183 -3.67 9.06 -2.16
N GLU A 184 -3.06 9.14 -0.98
CA GLU A 184 -2.56 7.96 -0.28
C GLU A 184 -3.70 6.99 0.08
N LEU A 185 -4.86 7.50 0.48
CA LEU A 185 -6.04 6.69 0.70
C LEU A 185 -6.46 5.92 -0.56
N LEU A 186 -6.48 6.57 -1.73
CA LEU A 186 -6.76 5.90 -3.00
C LEU A 186 -5.72 4.82 -3.32
N PHE A 187 -4.46 5.11 -3.06
CA PHE A 187 -3.38 4.14 -3.22
C PHE A 187 -3.62 2.87 -2.39
N TYR A 188 -3.98 3.01 -1.10
CA TYR A 188 -4.22 1.87 -0.23
C TYR A 188 -5.50 1.11 -0.58
N VAL A 189 -6.54 1.79 -1.05
CA VAL A 189 -7.75 1.12 -1.58
C VAL A 189 -7.42 0.29 -2.83
N ALA A 190 -6.64 0.84 -3.76
CA ALA A 190 -6.22 0.13 -4.96
C ALA A 190 -5.31 -1.05 -4.62
N LEU A 191 -4.38 -0.88 -3.67
CA LEU A 191 -3.52 -1.94 -3.14
C LEU A 191 -4.33 -3.05 -2.48
N ALA A 192 -5.34 -2.71 -1.66
CA ALA A 192 -6.26 -3.67 -1.07
C ALA A 192 -6.97 -4.51 -2.14
N GLY A 193 -7.38 -3.87 -3.23
CA GLY A 193 -7.97 -4.55 -4.39
C GLY A 193 -7.01 -5.55 -5.03
N ILE A 194 -5.76 -5.17 -5.25
CA ILE A 194 -4.72 -6.07 -5.78
C ILE A 194 -4.50 -7.25 -4.84
N VAL A 195 -4.30 -6.98 -3.55
CA VAL A 195 -4.07 -8.03 -2.56
C VAL A 195 -5.27 -8.97 -2.47
N TYR A 196 -6.50 -8.45 -2.53
CA TYR A 196 -7.71 -9.28 -2.55
C TYR A 196 -7.72 -10.23 -3.75
N LEU A 197 -7.48 -9.72 -4.97
CA LEU A 197 -7.48 -10.54 -6.18
C LEU A 197 -6.44 -11.66 -6.08
N TYR A 198 -5.18 -11.33 -5.79
CA TYR A 198 -4.09 -12.31 -5.76
C TYR A 198 -4.10 -13.24 -4.55
N SER A 199 -4.78 -12.89 -3.44
CA SER A 199 -4.85 -13.72 -2.24
C SER A 199 -6.09 -14.60 -2.15
N ARG A 200 -7.16 -14.26 -2.90
CA ARG A 200 -8.49 -14.87 -2.74
C ARG A 200 -9.09 -15.41 -4.01
N HIS A 201 -8.81 -14.80 -5.16
CA HIS A 201 -9.49 -15.13 -6.41
C HIS A 201 -8.73 -16.23 -7.15
N GLU A 202 -9.42 -17.31 -7.51
CA GLU A 202 -8.84 -18.50 -8.14
C GLU A 202 -8.13 -18.19 -9.47
N ASN A 203 -8.66 -17.24 -10.26
CA ASN A 203 -8.05 -16.82 -11.52
C ASN A 203 -6.65 -16.19 -11.36
N PHE A 204 -6.27 -15.83 -10.14
CA PHE A 204 -4.95 -15.28 -9.80
C PHE A 204 -4.11 -16.27 -8.98
N ALA A 205 -4.53 -17.52 -8.88
CA ALA A 205 -3.75 -18.58 -8.25
C ALA A 205 -2.67 -19.10 -9.21
N ILE A 206 -1.46 -19.31 -8.69
CA ILE A 206 -0.47 -20.13 -9.40
C ILE A 206 -0.91 -21.58 -9.20
N GLU A 207 -1.15 -22.31 -10.29
CA GLU A 207 -1.26 -23.75 -10.22
C GLU A 207 0.05 -24.29 -9.64
N GLN A 208 -0.01 -24.77 -8.41
CA GLN A 208 1.08 -25.56 -7.86
C GLN A 208 1.10 -26.85 -8.69
N LYS A 209 2.00 -26.95 -9.66
CA LYS A 209 2.41 -28.26 -10.16
C LYS A 209 2.86 -29.03 -8.94
N ASN A 210 2.06 -30.01 -8.57
CA ASN A 210 2.44 -31.02 -7.60
C ASN A 210 3.74 -31.65 -8.10
N GLU A 211 4.88 -31.20 -7.61
CA GLU A 211 6.12 -31.96 -7.69
C GLU A 211 5.90 -33.16 -6.76
N ILE A 212 5.52 -34.27 -7.38
CA ILE A 212 5.54 -35.62 -6.79
C ILE A 212 7.00 -36.06 -6.65
#